data_04f9f87ede40c50ae187ec4df6153dc2
#
_entry.id   04f9f87ede40c50ae187ec4df6153dc2
#
_cell.length_a   1.000
_cell.length_b   1.000
_cell.length_c   1.000
_cell.angle_alpha   90.00
_cell.angle_beta   90.00
_cell.angle_gamma   90.00
#
_symmetry.space_group_name_H-M   'P 1'
#
loop_
_entity.id
_entity.type
_entity.pdbx_description
1 polymer ?
#
loop_
_entity_poly.entity_id
_entity_poly.type
_entity_poly.pdbx_seq_one_letter_code
_entity_poly.pdbx_strand_id
1 'polypeptide(L)'
;MIQDTICAIATAQGGAIGSIRVSGPEAISITGSIFKPAKTGKLLSEQKPYTLTFGRIYDGDEMIDEVLVSLFRAPHSYTGEDSTEITCHGSTYILQQVMQLLIKNGCRMAKPGEYTQRAFLNGKMDLSQAEAVADLIASSSAATHRLAMSQMRGGFSKELTDLRNKLLNFTSMIELELDFSEEDVEFADRSALRKLADEIEQVISRLAHSFSVGNAIKNGVPVAIIGETNAGKSTLLNVLLNEDKAIVSDIHGTTRDVIEDTVNIGGITFRFIDTAGIRETNDTIESLGIERTFQKLDQAEIVLWMVDAVNAASQIEQLSEKIIPRCEGKHLIVVFNKADLIEGKEKEDLLSLLKDFPKESTESIFISAKQRKNTSELQKMLIDAAHLPTVTQNDIIVTNVRHYEALNKALEAIHRVQNGLDSQISGDFLSQDIRECIFFISDIAGEVTNDMVLQNIFQHFCIGK
;
A
#
# COMPACT_ATOMS: atom_id res chain seq x y z
N MET A 1 -28.27 0.38 11.44
CA MET A 1 -27.28 0.90 12.42
C MET A 1 -26.78 -0.28 13.24
N ILE A 2 -25.47 -0.42 13.36
CA ILE A 2 -24.83 -1.44 14.21
C ILE A 2 -25.17 -1.06 15.66
N GLN A 3 -25.84 -1.96 16.41
CA GLN A 3 -26.36 -1.64 17.75
C GLN A 3 -25.47 -2.13 18.89
N ASP A 4 -24.36 -2.82 18.59
CA ASP A 4 -23.47 -3.39 19.60
C ASP A 4 -22.26 -2.48 19.90
N THR A 5 -21.77 -2.59 21.13
CA THR A 5 -20.56 -1.89 21.58
C THR A 5 -19.37 -2.84 21.50
N ILE A 6 -18.29 -2.37 20.87
CA ILE A 6 -17.07 -3.15 20.64
C ILE A 6 -15.90 -2.62 21.46
N CYS A 7 -14.97 -3.51 21.81
CA CYS A 7 -13.71 -3.15 22.45
C CYS A 7 -12.53 -3.92 21.85
N ALA A 8 -11.35 -3.29 21.88
CA ALA A 8 -10.09 -3.91 21.47
C ALA A 8 -8.88 -3.21 22.09
N ILE A 9 -7.78 -3.95 22.22
CA ILE A 9 -6.47 -3.39 22.53
C ILE A 9 -5.96 -2.67 21.28
N ALA A 10 -5.66 -1.37 21.40
CA ALA A 10 -5.25 -0.51 20.28
C ALA A 10 -3.74 -0.31 20.17
N THR A 11 -2.95 -0.74 21.15
CA THR A 11 -1.49 -0.63 21.17
C THR A 11 -0.84 -2.00 21.10
N ALA A 12 0.44 -2.05 20.66
CA ALA A 12 1.25 -3.26 20.77
C ALA A 12 1.38 -3.68 22.23
N GLN A 13 1.42 -4.98 22.49
CA GLN A 13 1.61 -5.53 23.84
C GLN A 13 3.08 -5.46 24.27
N GLY A 14 3.32 -5.35 25.59
CA GLY A 14 4.65 -5.34 26.19
C GLY A 14 5.31 -3.96 26.29
N GLY A 15 4.63 -2.88 25.91
CA GLY A 15 5.08 -1.51 26.14
C GLY A 15 4.81 -1.04 27.59
N ALA A 16 5.35 0.12 27.97
CA ALA A 16 5.08 0.73 29.28
C ALA A 16 3.60 1.18 29.43
N ILE A 17 2.96 1.53 28.32
CA ILE A 17 1.59 2.00 28.25
C ILE A 17 0.79 1.14 27.27
N GLY A 18 -0.43 0.78 27.66
CA GLY A 18 -1.41 0.13 26.80
C GLY A 18 -2.68 0.96 26.69
N SER A 19 -3.33 0.90 25.53
CA SER A 19 -4.61 1.56 25.30
C SER A 19 -5.65 0.57 24.80
N ILE A 20 -6.85 0.66 25.38
CA ILE A 20 -8.02 -0.12 24.99
C ILE A 20 -9.07 0.88 24.48
N ARG A 21 -9.57 0.61 23.28
CA ARG A 21 -10.61 1.42 22.65
C ARG A 21 -11.97 0.74 22.80
N VAL A 22 -12.99 1.51 23.16
CA VAL A 22 -14.40 1.09 23.21
C VAL A 22 -15.20 2.00 22.30
N SER A 23 -16.08 1.46 21.46
CA SER A 23 -16.91 2.23 20.53
C SER A 23 -18.29 1.61 20.39
N GLY A 24 -19.33 2.42 20.37
CA GLY A 24 -20.71 2.01 20.23
C GLY A 24 -21.66 2.75 21.16
N PRO A 25 -22.97 2.46 21.08
CA PRO A 25 -23.99 3.23 21.82
C PRO A 25 -23.84 3.18 23.35
N GLU A 26 -23.26 2.10 23.90
CA GLU A 26 -23.07 1.92 25.33
C GLU A 26 -21.60 2.12 25.78
N ALA A 27 -20.73 2.64 24.91
CA ALA A 27 -19.29 2.77 25.22
C ALA A 27 -19.03 3.57 26.51
N ILE A 28 -19.76 4.65 26.71
CA ILE A 28 -19.59 5.55 27.88
C ILE A 28 -20.18 4.90 29.14
N SER A 29 -21.35 4.25 29.06
CA SER A 29 -22.00 3.60 30.20
C SER A 29 -21.20 2.38 30.67
N ILE A 30 -20.76 1.52 29.75
CA ILE A 30 -19.96 0.34 30.09
C ILE A 30 -18.61 0.75 30.69
N THR A 31 -17.90 1.71 30.07
CA THR A 31 -16.64 2.21 30.64
C THR A 31 -16.87 2.83 32.02
N GLY A 32 -17.96 3.61 32.19
CA GLY A 32 -18.32 4.23 33.45
C GLY A 32 -18.68 3.26 34.58
N SER A 33 -19.16 2.06 34.26
CA SER A 33 -19.49 1.02 35.27
C SER A 33 -18.27 0.41 35.95
N ILE A 34 -17.13 0.35 35.24
CA ILE A 34 -15.86 -0.21 35.75
C ILE A 34 -14.86 0.85 36.20
N PHE A 35 -15.11 2.13 35.88
CA PHE A 35 -14.20 3.24 36.11
C PHE A 35 -14.67 4.17 37.22
N LYS A 36 -13.81 4.44 38.19
CA LYS A 36 -14.06 5.44 39.26
C LYS A 36 -13.09 6.62 39.09
N PRO A 37 -13.59 7.83 38.77
CA PRO A 37 -12.75 9.03 38.71
C PRO A 37 -12.07 9.31 40.04
N ALA A 38 -10.82 9.74 40.04
CA ALA A 38 -10.08 10.09 41.23
C ALA A 38 -10.68 11.32 41.94
N LYS A 39 -11.27 12.24 41.18
CA LYS A 39 -12.00 13.39 41.74
C LYS A 39 -13.47 12.99 41.96
N THR A 40 -13.88 12.95 43.22
CA THR A 40 -15.27 12.63 43.60
C THR A 40 -16.28 13.63 43.05
N GLY A 41 -17.45 13.14 42.62
CA GLY A 41 -18.61 13.97 42.28
C GLY A 41 -18.90 14.21 40.80
N LYS A 42 -18.16 13.57 39.86
CA LYS A 42 -18.52 13.61 38.42
C LYS A 42 -18.44 12.24 37.81
N LEU A 43 -19.54 11.76 37.29
CA LEU A 43 -19.59 10.53 36.51
C LEU A 43 -18.90 10.73 35.14
N LEU A 44 -18.40 9.65 34.53
CA LEU A 44 -17.81 9.71 33.19
C LEU A 44 -18.83 10.24 32.16
N SER A 45 -20.09 9.86 32.30
CA SER A 45 -21.22 10.33 31.47
C SER A 45 -21.50 11.83 31.54
N GLU A 46 -21.08 12.50 32.60
CA GLU A 46 -21.26 13.93 32.79
C GLU A 46 -20.08 14.78 32.28
N GLN A 47 -19.00 14.09 31.88
CA GLN A 47 -17.83 14.78 31.35
C GLN A 47 -18.10 15.34 29.94
N LYS A 48 -17.42 16.44 29.62
CA LYS A 48 -17.46 17.02 28.27
C LYS A 48 -16.70 16.10 27.29
N PRO A 49 -17.08 16.07 26.00
CA PRO A 49 -16.28 15.41 24.99
C PRO A 49 -14.86 15.99 24.91
N TYR A 50 -13.91 15.20 24.45
CA TYR A 50 -12.49 15.55 24.37
C TYR A 50 -11.84 15.85 25.71
N THR A 51 -12.31 15.21 26.78
CA THR A 51 -11.70 15.30 28.11
C THR A 51 -10.94 14.02 28.45
N LEU A 52 -9.87 14.21 29.21
CA LEU A 52 -9.08 13.15 29.81
C LEU A 52 -9.34 13.12 31.31
N THR A 53 -9.73 11.99 31.84
CA THR A 53 -10.06 11.82 33.25
C THR A 53 -9.17 10.78 33.90
N PHE A 54 -8.43 11.17 34.95
CA PHE A 54 -7.68 10.21 35.76
C PHE A 54 -8.60 9.52 36.76
N GLY A 55 -8.39 8.20 36.94
CA GLY A 55 -9.16 7.40 37.86
C GLY A 55 -8.63 5.98 37.96
N ARG A 56 -9.50 5.06 38.42
CA ARG A 56 -9.14 3.68 38.69
C ARG A 56 -10.19 2.73 38.11
N ILE A 57 -9.72 1.55 37.64
CA ILE A 57 -10.59 0.46 37.22
C ILE A 57 -10.69 -0.58 38.31
N TYR A 58 -11.90 -1.09 38.52
CA TYR A 58 -12.22 -2.10 39.53
C TYR A 58 -12.96 -3.27 38.93
N ASP A 59 -12.67 -4.50 39.43
CA ASP A 59 -13.54 -5.66 39.32
C ASP A 59 -14.15 -5.91 40.71
N GLY A 60 -15.40 -5.52 40.91
CA GLY A 60 -15.98 -5.46 42.23
C GLY A 60 -15.25 -4.50 43.18
N ASP A 61 -14.63 -5.04 44.24
CA ASP A 61 -13.83 -4.23 45.20
C ASP A 61 -12.31 -4.24 44.90
N GLU A 62 -11.86 -5.07 43.97
CA GLU A 62 -10.46 -5.19 43.60
C GLU A 62 -10.06 -4.10 42.59
N MET A 63 -9.04 -3.31 42.93
CA MET A 63 -8.47 -2.32 42.02
C MET A 63 -7.52 -3.02 41.04
N ILE A 64 -7.82 -2.89 39.74
CA ILE A 64 -7.00 -3.48 38.67
C ILE A 64 -5.85 -2.55 38.28
N ASP A 65 -6.14 -1.26 38.03
CA ASP A 65 -5.11 -0.31 37.63
C ASP A 65 -5.56 1.15 37.81
N GLU A 66 -4.59 2.05 37.86
CA GLU A 66 -4.81 3.51 37.73
C GLU A 66 -4.68 3.88 36.25
N VAL A 67 -5.72 4.56 35.72
CA VAL A 67 -5.88 4.77 34.28
C VAL A 67 -6.26 6.22 33.95
N LEU A 68 -6.04 6.55 32.66
CA LEU A 68 -6.59 7.75 32.05
C LEU A 68 -7.68 7.32 31.05
N VAL A 69 -8.86 7.92 31.15
CA VAL A 69 -9.96 7.68 30.21
C VAL A 69 -10.23 8.93 29.40
N SER A 70 -10.08 8.79 28.07
CA SER A 70 -10.48 9.80 27.09
C SER A 70 -11.91 9.56 26.65
N LEU A 71 -12.70 10.62 26.51
CA LEU A 71 -14.11 10.59 26.16
C LEU A 71 -14.39 11.28 24.83
N PHE A 72 -15.07 10.57 23.92
CA PHE A 72 -15.51 11.08 22.63
C PHE A 72 -17.00 10.83 22.46
N ARG A 73 -17.75 11.82 21.95
CA ARG A 73 -19.18 11.68 21.68
C ARG A 73 -19.48 11.75 20.20
N ALA A 74 -20.46 10.96 19.78
CA ALA A 74 -21.02 11.01 18.44
C ALA A 74 -21.48 12.44 18.07
N PRO A 75 -21.31 12.87 16.82
CA PRO A 75 -20.58 12.24 15.71
C PRO A 75 -19.07 12.54 15.71
N HIS A 76 -18.54 13.18 16.75
CA HIS A 76 -17.17 13.71 16.83
C HIS A 76 -16.20 12.71 17.48
N SER A 77 -16.13 11.49 16.90
CA SER A 77 -15.18 10.44 17.24
C SER A 77 -14.59 9.85 15.97
N TYR A 78 -13.66 8.92 16.10
CA TYR A 78 -13.08 8.23 14.94
C TYR A 78 -14.14 7.41 14.17
N THR A 79 -14.94 6.64 14.88
CA THR A 79 -16.01 5.80 14.30
C THR A 79 -17.30 6.57 13.99
N GLY A 80 -17.44 7.82 14.47
CA GLY A 80 -18.72 8.54 14.46
C GLY A 80 -19.69 8.12 15.56
N GLU A 81 -19.32 7.16 16.41
CA GLU A 81 -20.09 6.67 17.57
C GLU A 81 -19.58 7.28 18.87
N ASP A 82 -20.32 7.09 19.99
CA ASP A 82 -19.75 7.32 21.31
C ASP A 82 -18.56 6.40 21.53
N SER A 83 -17.45 6.93 22.03
CA SER A 83 -16.20 6.18 22.21
C SER A 83 -15.47 6.58 23.47
N THR A 84 -14.77 5.60 24.06
CA THR A 84 -13.80 5.86 25.13
C THR A 84 -12.46 5.19 24.79
N GLU A 85 -11.36 5.81 25.24
CA GLU A 85 -10.05 5.18 25.21
C GLU A 85 -9.52 5.11 26.63
N ILE A 86 -9.22 3.88 27.09
CA ILE A 86 -8.70 3.58 28.41
C ILE A 86 -7.20 3.37 28.27
N THR A 87 -6.42 4.30 28.80
CA THR A 87 -4.95 4.20 28.84
C THR A 87 -4.52 3.69 30.21
N CYS A 88 -3.89 2.53 30.25
CA CYS A 88 -3.46 1.81 31.43
C CYS A 88 -1.97 1.44 31.34
N HIS A 89 -1.40 0.81 32.38
CA HIS A 89 -0.07 0.20 32.26
C HIS A 89 -0.09 -0.91 31.22
N GLY A 90 0.97 -0.98 30.37
CA GLY A 90 1.05 -1.88 29.21
C GLY A 90 1.32 -3.35 29.52
N SER A 91 1.12 -3.78 30.78
CA SER A 91 1.18 -5.20 31.17
C SER A 91 0.13 -6.01 30.42
N THR A 92 0.53 -7.12 29.81
CA THR A 92 -0.38 -8.05 29.14
C THR A 92 -1.50 -8.51 30.09
N TYR A 93 -1.18 -8.73 31.36
CA TYR A 93 -2.15 -9.11 32.38
C TYR A 93 -3.22 -8.02 32.58
N ILE A 94 -2.80 -6.77 32.80
CA ILE A 94 -3.73 -5.64 33.01
C ILE A 94 -4.63 -5.44 31.79
N LEU A 95 -4.05 -5.44 30.59
CA LEU A 95 -4.82 -5.32 29.36
C LEU A 95 -5.87 -6.41 29.20
N GLN A 96 -5.51 -7.67 29.51
CA GLN A 96 -6.44 -8.80 29.48
C GLN A 96 -7.57 -8.66 30.53
N GLN A 97 -7.24 -8.25 31.77
CA GLN A 97 -8.25 -8.05 32.82
C GLN A 97 -9.25 -6.96 32.45
N VAL A 98 -8.77 -5.81 31.96
CA VAL A 98 -9.66 -4.73 31.51
C VAL A 98 -10.51 -5.16 30.32
N MET A 99 -9.96 -5.89 29.35
CA MET A 99 -10.74 -6.45 28.23
C MET A 99 -11.82 -7.40 28.71
N GLN A 100 -11.52 -8.33 29.63
CA GLN A 100 -12.49 -9.26 30.20
C GLN A 100 -13.62 -8.51 30.95
N LEU A 101 -13.28 -7.47 31.71
CA LEU A 101 -14.26 -6.64 32.38
C LEU A 101 -15.20 -5.94 31.41
N LEU A 102 -14.68 -5.36 30.32
CA LEU A 102 -15.49 -4.72 29.29
C LEU A 102 -16.44 -5.72 28.64
N ILE A 103 -15.96 -6.93 28.32
CA ILE A 103 -16.79 -7.99 27.74
C ILE A 103 -17.86 -8.46 28.72
N LYS A 104 -17.51 -8.67 30.01
CA LYS A 104 -18.45 -9.02 31.08
C LYS A 104 -19.57 -7.98 31.25
N ASN A 105 -19.28 -6.71 30.97
CA ASN A 105 -20.23 -5.60 31.07
C ASN A 105 -20.95 -5.27 29.75
N GLY A 106 -20.83 -6.11 28.71
CA GLY A 106 -21.66 -6.01 27.51
C GLY A 106 -20.93 -5.59 26.23
N CYS A 107 -19.60 -5.38 26.27
CA CYS A 107 -18.84 -5.20 25.05
C CYS A 107 -18.63 -6.53 24.32
N ARG A 108 -18.50 -6.46 23.01
CA ARG A 108 -17.99 -7.54 22.17
C ARG A 108 -16.56 -7.21 21.71
N MET A 109 -15.72 -8.22 21.53
CA MET A 109 -14.43 -8.00 20.88
C MET A 109 -14.63 -7.51 19.44
N ALA A 110 -13.87 -6.49 19.06
CA ALA A 110 -13.85 -5.98 17.70
C ALA A 110 -13.20 -6.98 16.74
N LYS A 111 -13.75 -7.06 15.53
CA LYS A 111 -13.13 -7.77 14.40
C LYS A 111 -11.97 -6.94 13.82
N PRO A 112 -11.05 -7.55 13.04
CA PRO A 112 -10.05 -6.79 12.30
C PRO A 112 -10.70 -5.67 11.48
N GLY A 113 -10.14 -4.45 11.53
CA GLY A 113 -10.63 -3.28 10.79
C GLY A 113 -12.01 -2.74 11.18
N GLU A 114 -12.68 -3.28 12.20
CA GLU A 114 -14.08 -2.95 12.49
C GLU A 114 -14.28 -1.46 12.87
N TYR A 115 -13.33 -0.84 13.56
CA TYR A 115 -13.44 0.61 13.86
C TYR A 115 -13.41 1.46 12.59
N THR A 116 -12.52 1.13 11.65
CA THR A 116 -12.43 1.84 10.36
C THR A 116 -13.66 1.54 9.48
N GLN A 117 -14.16 0.30 9.51
CA GLN A 117 -15.40 -0.07 8.84
C GLN A 117 -16.60 0.74 9.38
N ARG A 118 -16.72 0.91 10.70
CA ARG A 118 -17.76 1.76 11.32
C ARG A 118 -17.60 3.23 10.95
N ALA A 119 -16.36 3.73 10.90
CA ALA A 119 -16.07 5.08 10.43
C ALA A 119 -16.55 5.29 8.99
N PHE A 120 -16.29 4.34 8.09
CA PHE A 120 -16.79 4.34 6.71
C PHE A 120 -18.33 4.31 6.67
N LEU A 121 -18.98 3.36 7.36
CA LEU A 121 -20.42 3.22 7.39
C LEU A 121 -21.15 4.45 7.98
N ASN A 122 -20.50 5.15 8.90
CA ASN A 122 -20.99 6.39 9.51
C ASN A 122 -20.60 7.65 8.71
N GLY A 123 -20.05 7.49 7.49
CA GLY A 123 -19.73 8.62 6.60
C GLY A 123 -18.59 9.52 7.08
N LYS A 124 -17.70 9.01 7.97
CA LYS A 124 -16.52 9.77 8.43
C LYS A 124 -15.41 9.81 7.38
N MET A 125 -15.37 8.82 6.52
CA MET A 125 -14.44 8.65 5.42
C MET A 125 -15.07 7.78 4.33
N ASP A 126 -14.59 7.86 3.11
CA ASP A 126 -14.93 6.92 2.05
C ASP A 126 -14.04 5.66 2.09
N LEU A 127 -14.30 4.69 1.20
CA LEU A 127 -13.59 3.43 1.20
C LEU A 127 -12.11 3.59 0.84
N SER A 128 -11.77 4.49 -0.09
CA SER A 128 -10.37 4.75 -0.46
C SER A 128 -9.57 5.37 0.68
N GLN A 129 -10.20 6.26 1.45
CA GLN A 129 -9.62 6.83 2.67
C GLN A 129 -9.46 5.77 3.78
N ALA A 130 -10.43 4.87 3.91
CA ALA A 130 -10.37 3.76 4.86
C ALA A 130 -9.18 2.82 4.53
N GLU A 131 -8.99 2.47 3.28
CA GLU A 131 -7.83 1.69 2.81
C GLU A 131 -6.51 2.42 3.09
N ALA A 132 -6.47 3.75 2.89
CA ALA A 132 -5.29 4.57 3.16
C ALA A 132 -4.88 4.59 4.65
N VAL A 133 -5.82 4.37 5.59
CA VAL A 133 -5.50 4.20 7.02
C VAL A 133 -4.61 2.98 7.24
N ALA A 134 -4.91 1.84 6.58
CA ALA A 134 -4.09 0.64 6.67
C ALA A 134 -2.71 0.87 6.05
N ASP A 135 -2.66 1.52 4.88
CA ASP A 135 -1.42 1.86 4.20
C ASP A 135 -0.53 2.80 5.02
N LEU A 136 -1.14 3.76 5.73
CA LEU A 136 -0.41 4.66 6.61
C LEU A 136 0.25 3.92 7.77
N ILE A 137 -0.45 2.94 8.35
CA ILE A 137 0.08 2.12 9.46
C ILE A 137 1.21 1.21 8.97
N ALA A 138 1.07 0.65 7.77
CA ALA A 138 2.05 -0.24 7.16
C ALA A 138 3.25 0.52 6.54
N SER A 139 3.20 1.86 6.48
CA SER A 139 4.22 2.66 5.80
C SER A 139 5.59 2.51 6.46
N SER A 140 6.58 2.06 5.69
CA SER A 140 7.97 1.83 6.12
C SER A 140 8.96 2.84 5.54
N SER A 141 8.51 3.74 4.65
CA SER A 141 9.36 4.74 4.01
C SER A 141 8.71 6.12 3.97
N ALA A 142 9.51 7.17 3.77
CA ALA A 142 8.98 8.53 3.63
C ALA A 142 8.08 8.68 2.38
N ALA A 143 8.32 7.90 1.33
CA ALA A 143 7.53 7.90 0.12
C ALA A 143 6.16 7.23 0.35
N THR A 144 6.13 6.02 0.95
CA THR A 144 4.87 5.33 1.30
C THR A 144 4.02 6.15 2.26
N HIS A 145 4.64 6.77 3.28
CA HIS A 145 3.94 7.66 4.20
C HIS A 145 3.30 8.86 3.48
N ARG A 146 4.03 9.54 2.57
CA ARG A 146 3.46 10.67 1.82
C ARG A 146 2.26 10.28 0.97
N LEU A 147 2.33 9.13 0.28
CA LEU A 147 1.22 8.62 -0.52
C LEU A 147 -0.01 8.30 0.33
N ALA A 148 0.16 7.53 1.40
CA ALA A 148 -0.93 7.18 2.31
C ALA A 148 -1.57 8.42 2.93
N MET A 149 -0.78 9.42 3.32
CA MET A 149 -1.29 10.70 3.84
C MET A 149 -2.05 11.51 2.79
N SER A 150 -1.60 11.51 1.52
CA SER A 150 -2.32 12.17 0.42
C SER A 150 -3.70 11.54 0.19
N GLN A 151 -3.76 10.21 0.15
CA GLN A 151 -5.02 9.46 -0.02
C GLN A 151 -5.95 9.67 1.19
N MET A 152 -5.44 9.56 2.42
CA MET A 152 -6.23 9.77 3.64
C MET A 152 -6.83 11.17 3.73
N ARG A 153 -6.16 12.20 3.17
CA ARG A 153 -6.68 13.58 3.10
C ARG A 153 -7.78 13.77 2.05
N GLY A 154 -8.13 12.73 1.28
CA GLY A 154 -9.22 12.75 0.31
C GLY A 154 -8.88 13.39 -1.04
N GLY A 155 -7.61 13.55 -1.39
CA GLY A 155 -7.22 14.08 -2.70
C GLY A 155 -7.74 13.20 -3.83
N PHE A 156 -7.59 11.88 -3.70
CA PHE A 156 -8.11 10.90 -4.66
C PHE A 156 -9.64 10.88 -4.69
N SER A 157 -10.29 10.88 -3.52
CA SER A 157 -11.75 10.92 -3.38
C SER A 157 -12.37 12.12 -4.07
N LYS A 158 -11.72 13.30 -3.98
CA LYS A 158 -12.18 14.51 -4.66
C LYS A 158 -12.13 14.35 -6.17
N GLU A 159 -11.02 13.83 -6.70
CA GLU A 159 -10.86 13.58 -8.14
C GLU A 159 -11.94 12.61 -8.66
N LEU A 160 -12.23 11.52 -7.91
CA LEU A 160 -13.30 10.57 -8.25
C LEU A 160 -14.67 11.23 -8.21
N THR A 161 -14.94 12.09 -7.24
CA THR A 161 -16.20 12.84 -7.12
C THR A 161 -16.39 13.80 -8.30
N ASP A 162 -15.34 14.54 -8.66
CA ASP A 162 -15.38 15.46 -9.80
C ASP A 162 -15.59 14.69 -11.12
N LEU A 163 -14.92 13.55 -11.28
CA LEU A 163 -15.09 12.67 -12.44
C LEU A 163 -16.51 12.09 -12.52
N ARG A 164 -17.05 11.60 -11.40
CA ARG A 164 -18.43 11.11 -11.31
C ARG A 164 -19.45 12.19 -11.67
N ASN A 165 -19.26 13.42 -11.18
CA ASN A 165 -20.15 14.54 -11.52
C ASN A 165 -20.11 14.87 -13.02
N LYS A 166 -18.95 14.81 -13.67
CA LYS A 166 -18.84 14.95 -15.13
C LYS A 166 -19.62 13.85 -15.87
N LEU A 167 -19.49 12.59 -15.42
CA LEU A 167 -20.22 11.46 -16.00
C LEU A 167 -21.74 11.57 -15.80
N LEU A 168 -22.21 12.02 -14.63
CA LEU A 168 -23.63 12.27 -14.38
C LEU A 168 -24.17 13.37 -15.28
N ASN A 169 -23.44 14.47 -15.46
CA ASN A 169 -23.79 15.51 -16.43
C ASN A 169 -23.87 14.95 -17.84
N PHE A 170 -22.91 14.11 -18.20
CA PHE A 170 -22.91 13.46 -19.52
C PHE A 170 -24.16 12.59 -19.73
N THR A 171 -24.50 11.74 -18.73
CA THR A 171 -25.74 10.94 -18.78
C THR A 171 -26.97 11.82 -18.97
N SER A 172 -27.09 12.92 -18.20
CA SER A 172 -28.22 13.82 -18.29
C SER A 172 -28.35 14.49 -19.68
N MET A 173 -27.23 14.83 -20.33
CA MET A 173 -27.22 15.40 -21.66
C MET A 173 -27.71 14.38 -22.72
N ILE A 174 -27.30 13.11 -22.58
CA ILE A 174 -27.75 12.02 -23.48
C ILE A 174 -29.25 11.70 -23.27
N GLU A 175 -29.70 11.64 -22.00
CA GLU A 175 -31.11 11.37 -21.69
C GLU A 175 -32.03 12.49 -22.21
N LEU A 176 -31.60 13.75 -22.12
CA LEU A 176 -32.33 14.86 -22.74
C LEU A 176 -32.41 14.73 -24.27
N GLU A 177 -31.33 14.31 -24.94
CA GLU A 177 -31.34 14.08 -26.39
C GLU A 177 -32.31 12.96 -26.74
N LEU A 178 -32.44 11.91 -25.94
CA LEU A 178 -33.38 10.81 -26.13
C LEU A 178 -34.85 11.24 -25.96
N ASP A 179 -35.16 11.97 -24.89
CA ASP A 179 -36.54 12.43 -24.60
C ASP A 179 -37.10 13.36 -25.67
N PHE A 180 -36.24 14.14 -26.32
CA PHE A 180 -36.62 15.10 -27.35
C PHE A 180 -36.31 14.66 -28.80
N SER A 181 -35.87 13.41 -28.99
CA SER A 181 -35.50 12.86 -30.31
C SER A 181 -36.68 12.86 -31.33
N GLU A 182 -37.93 12.95 -30.84
CA GLU A 182 -39.14 13.07 -31.70
C GLU A 182 -39.38 14.49 -32.23
N GLU A 183 -38.69 15.53 -31.73
CA GLU A 183 -38.92 16.93 -32.07
C GLU A 183 -37.89 17.55 -33.02
N ASP A 184 -37.01 16.77 -33.66
CA ASP A 184 -35.90 17.24 -34.53
C ASP A 184 -34.99 18.32 -33.90
N VAL A 185 -34.84 18.33 -32.56
CA VAL A 185 -34.00 19.28 -31.85
C VAL A 185 -32.75 18.56 -31.33
N GLU A 186 -31.60 18.87 -31.93
CA GLU A 186 -30.29 18.45 -31.35
C GLU A 186 -30.03 19.27 -30.08
N PHE A 187 -30.30 18.68 -28.89
CA PHE A 187 -30.05 19.32 -27.60
C PHE A 187 -28.60 19.26 -27.14
N ALA A 188 -27.82 18.29 -27.61
CA ALA A 188 -26.42 18.19 -27.32
C ALA A 188 -25.59 18.16 -28.60
N ASP A 189 -24.70 19.14 -28.76
CA ASP A 189 -23.68 19.08 -29.78
C ASP A 189 -22.80 17.84 -29.56
N ARG A 190 -22.88 16.88 -30.49
CA ARG A 190 -22.06 15.64 -30.43
C ARG A 190 -20.56 15.93 -30.31
N SER A 191 -20.11 17.07 -30.83
CA SER A 191 -18.72 17.50 -30.65
C SER A 191 -18.41 17.88 -29.20
N ALA A 192 -19.37 18.48 -28.50
CA ALA A 192 -19.25 18.77 -27.07
C ALA A 192 -19.26 17.48 -26.21
N LEU A 193 -20.12 16.51 -26.57
CA LEU A 193 -20.13 15.19 -25.92
C LEU A 193 -18.83 14.45 -26.14
N ARG A 194 -18.29 14.47 -27.36
CA ARG A 194 -16.99 13.84 -27.67
C ARG A 194 -15.87 14.45 -26.88
N LYS A 195 -15.80 15.78 -26.80
CA LYS A 195 -14.81 16.49 -26.01
C LYS A 195 -14.88 16.14 -24.52
N LEU A 196 -16.11 16.03 -23.99
CA LEU A 196 -16.30 15.63 -22.59
C LEU A 196 -15.83 14.18 -22.34
N ALA A 197 -16.11 13.27 -23.29
CA ALA A 197 -15.61 11.88 -23.21
C ALA A 197 -14.08 11.82 -23.24
N ASP A 198 -13.43 12.65 -24.07
CA ASP A 198 -11.98 12.74 -24.15
C ASP A 198 -11.37 13.30 -22.87
N GLU A 199 -11.99 14.33 -22.25
CA GLU A 199 -11.55 14.85 -20.95
C GLU A 199 -11.66 13.80 -19.84
N ILE A 200 -12.74 13.02 -19.83
CA ILE A 200 -12.96 11.94 -18.86
C ILE A 200 -11.92 10.83 -19.07
N GLU A 201 -11.72 10.40 -20.32
CA GLU A 201 -10.73 9.38 -20.69
C GLU A 201 -9.33 9.78 -20.20
N GLN A 202 -8.90 11.01 -20.49
CA GLN A 202 -7.59 11.51 -20.06
C GLN A 202 -7.39 11.44 -18.53
N VAL A 203 -8.43 11.76 -17.74
CA VAL A 203 -8.34 11.69 -16.29
C VAL A 203 -8.22 10.23 -15.83
N ILE A 204 -9.07 9.33 -16.34
CA ILE A 204 -9.05 7.90 -15.98
C ILE A 204 -7.70 7.27 -16.38
N SER A 205 -7.26 7.54 -17.62
CA SER A 205 -5.99 7.03 -18.15
C SER A 205 -4.79 7.49 -17.31
N ARG A 206 -4.73 8.78 -16.95
CA ARG A 206 -3.70 9.33 -16.07
C ARG A 206 -3.68 8.63 -14.70
N LEU A 207 -4.85 8.43 -14.09
CA LEU A 207 -4.97 7.74 -12.81
C LEU A 207 -4.55 6.26 -12.93
N ALA A 208 -4.99 5.55 -13.96
CA ALA A 208 -4.61 4.16 -14.21
C ALA A 208 -3.09 4.02 -14.43
N HIS A 209 -2.48 4.88 -15.26
CA HIS A 209 -1.04 4.87 -15.51
C HIS A 209 -0.21 5.19 -14.25
N SER A 210 -0.74 5.97 -13.30
CA SER A 210 -0.05 6.26 -12.05
C SER A 210 0.14 5.03 -11.15
N PHE A 211 -0.60 3.94 -11.40
CA PHE A 211 -0.55 2.74 -10.60
C PHE A 211 0.83 2.06 -10.61
N SER A 212 1.54 2.05 -11.73
CA SER A 212 2.89 1.46 -11.80
C SER A 212 3.84 2.12 -10.80
N VAL A 213 3.84 3.45 -10.75
CA VAL A 213 4.63 4.25 -9.80
C VAL A 213 4.14 4.01 -8.36
N GLY A 214 2.82 4.05 -8.15
CA GLY A 214 2.22 3.85 -6.83
C GLY A 214 2.51 2.46 -6.27
N ASN A 215 2.41 1.43 -7.10
CA ASN A 215 2.70 0.04 -6.73
C ASN A 215 4.19 -0.15 -6.38
N ALA A 216 5.10 0.42 -7.18
CA ALA A 216 6.53 0.38 -6.91
C ALA A 216 6.89 1.09 -5.60
N ILE A 217 6.26 2.22 -5.29
CA ILE A 217 6.47 2.93 -4.02
C ILE A 217 5.89 2.13 -2.84
N LYS A 218 4.67 1.58 -2.96
CA LYS A 218 3.97 0.88 -1.89
C LYS A 218 4.59 -0.47 -1.56
N ASN A 219 4.82 -1.29 -2.58
CA ASN A 219 5.26 -2.68 -2.45
C ASN A 219 6.77 -2.86 -2.62
N GLY A 220 7.47 -1.79 -2.95
CA GLY A 220 8.90 -1.79 -3.26
C GLY A 220 9.19 -2.17 -4.70
N VAL A 221 10.29 -1.62 -5.23
CA VAL A 221 10.80 -1.93 -6.57
C VAL A 221 11.36 -3.35 -6.56
N PRO A 222 10.84 -4.24 -7.42
CA PRO A 222 11.29 -5.63 -7.42
C PRO A 222 12.66 -5.77 -8.07
N VAL A 223 13.62 -6.32 -7.31
CA VAL A 223 15.02 -6.53 -7.72
C VAL A 223 15.35 -8.01 -7.71
N ALA A 224 15.84 -8.54 -8.82
CA ALA A 224 16.41 -9.89 -8.87
C ALA A 224 17.94 -9.83 -8.76
N ILE A 225 18.53 -10.65 -7.87
CA ILE A 225 19.98 -10.87 -7.83
C ILE A 225 20.25 -12.22 -8.46
N ILE A 226 20.92 -12.22 -9.61
CA ILE A 226 21.30 -13.42 -10.35
C ILE A 226 22.82 -13.55 -10.45
N GLY A 227 23.31 -14.71 -10.80
CA GLY A 227 24.74 -15.01 -10.99
C GLY A 227 25.10 -16.39 -10.47
N GLU A 228 26.27 -16.88 -10.80
CA GLU A 228 26.77 -18.19 -10.41
C GLU A 228 26.94 -18.37 -8.90
N THR A 229 27.11 -19.61 -8.45
CA THR A 229 27.51 -19.93 -7.09
C THR A 229 28.85 -19.23 -6.76
N ASN A 230 28.97 -18.71 -5.55
CA ASN A 230 30.15 -17.95 -5.08
C ASN A 230 30.44 -16.60 -5.79
N ALA A 231 29.56 -16.10 -6.63
CA ALA A 231 29.67 -14.72 -7.18
C ALA A 231 29.53 -13.63 -6.09
N GLY A 232 29.03 -13.99 -4.91
CA GLY A 232 28.92 -13.08 -3.76
C GLY A 232 27.51 -12.49 -3.53
N LYS A 233 26.45 -13.11 -4.09
CA LYS A 233 25.05 -12.67 -3.96
C LYS A 233 24.62 -12.49 -2.50
N SER A 234 24.83 -13.52 -1.67
CA SER A 234 24.47 -13.49 -0.24
C SER A 234 25.26 -12.42 0.53
N THR A 235 26.54 -12.23 0.16
CA THR A 235 27.38 -11.20 0.79
C THR A 235 26.87 -9.81 0.45
N LEU A 236 26.52 -9.56 -0.82
CA LEU A 236 25.97 -8.27 -1.24
C LEU A 236 24.63 -7.99 -0.54
N LEU A 237 23.71 -8.96 -0.57
CA LEU A 237 22.41 -8.81 0.08
C LEU A 237 22.56 -8.49 1.57
N ASN A 238 23.43 -9.21 2.29
CA ASN A 238 23.70 -8.95 3.69
C ASN A 238 24.34 -7.57 3.95
N VAL A 239 25.15 -7.05 3.05
CA VAL A 239 25.70 -5.70 3.15
C VAL A 239 24.58 -4.67 3.02
N LEU A 240 23.70 -4.80 2.01
CA LEU A 240 22.57 -3.91 1.80
C LEU A 240 21.58 -3.94 2.98
N LEU A 241 21.24 -5.13 3.48
CA LEU A 241 20.35 -5.32 4.64
C LEU A 241 20.92 -4.75 5.95
N ASN A 242 22.23 -4.88 6.16
CA ASN A 242 22.85 -4.39 7.41
C ASN A 242 23.03 -2.87 7.43
N GLU A 243 23.12 -2.22 6.28
CA GLU A 243 23.14 -0.77 6.18
C GLU A 243 21.78 -0.16 6.53
N ASP A 244 20.68 -0.84 6.21
CA ASP A 244 19.31 -0.41 6.56
C ASP A 244 18.99 -0.63 8.05
N LYS A 245 19.43 -1.75 8.65
CA LYS A 245 19.20 -2.05 10.08
C LYS A 245 19.82 -1.05 11.06
N ALA A 246 20.76 -0.24 10.62
CA ALA A 246 21.33 0.84 11.43
C ALA A 246 20.34 2.00 11.68
N ILE A 247 19.19 2.03 10.99
CA ILE A 247 18.21 3.13 11.01
C ILE A 247 16.85 2.73 11.60
N VAL A 248 16.51 1.43 11.68
CA VAL A 248 15.16 0.96 12.08
C VAL A 248 15.23 -0.03 13.23
N SER A 249 14.46 0.21 14.29
CA SER A 249 14.25 -0.70 15.42
C SER A 249 13.41 -1.92 15.02
N ASP A 250 13.70 -3.09 15.62
CA ASP A 250 13.02 -4.37 15.42
C ASP A 250 11.50 -4.30 15.57
N ILE A 251 10.78 -4.17 14.45
CA ILE A 251 9.35 -4.47 14.40
C ILE A 251 9.17 -5.66 13.47
N HIS A 252 9.05 -6.84 14.07
CA HIS A 252 8.68 -8.06 13.36
C HIS A 252 7.22 -7.99 12.92
N GLY A 253 6.99 -7.73 11.64
CA GLY A 253 5.69 -7.89 11.00
C GLY A 253 5.43 -9.36 10.64
N THR A 254 4.34 -9.89 11.19
CA THR A 254 3.81 -11.23 10.91
C THR A 254 3.18 -11.30 9.53
N THR A 255 3.81 -11.94 8.55
CA THR A 255 3.13 -12.69 7.48
C THR A 255 4.05 -13.79 6.97
N ARG A 256 3.61 -15.03 7.14
CA ARG A 256 4.19 -16.25 6.61
C ARG A 256 3.73 -16.42 5.17
N ASP A 257 4.39 -15.81 4.21
CA ASP A 257 4.35 -16.29 2.82
C ASP A 257 5.44 -15.54 2.05
N VAL A 258 6.36 -16.29 1.44
CA VAL A 258 7.50 -15.86 0.62
C VAL A 258 8.53 -15.00 1.38
N ILE A 259 9.71 -15.57 1.62
CA ILE A 259 10.85 -14.87 2.26
C ILE A 259 11.45 -13.90 1.22
N GLU A 260 10.87 -12.72 1.12
CA GLU A 260 11.42 -11.61 0.36
C GLU A 260 12.07 -10.63 1.34
N ASP A 261 13.29 -10.23 1.06
CA ASP A 261 13.98 -9.21 1.86
C ASP A 261 13.73 -7.82 1.26
N THR A 262 13.33 -6.87 2.09
CA THR A 262 13.16 -5.47 1.71
C THR A 262 14.26 -4.61 2.32
N VAL A 263 14.77 -3.65 1.52
CA VAL A 263 15.78 -2.67 1.94
C VAL A 263 15.32 -1.28 1.53
N ASN A 264 15.43 -0.32 2.44
CA ASN A 264 15.17 1.09 2.13
C ASN A 264 16.47 1.79 1.75
N ILE A 265 16.58 2.23 0.51
CA ILE A 265 17.74 2.95 -0.02
C ILE A 265 17.28 4.33 -0.51
N GLY A 266 17.77 5.40 0.11
CA GLY A 266 17.43 6.76 -0.30
C GLY A 266 15.93 7.11 -0.16
N GLY A 267 15.20 6.43 0.71
CA GLY A 267 13.75 6.62 0.91
C GLY A 267 12.87 5.82 -0.06
N ILE A 268 13.48 4.97 -0.90
CA ILE A 268 12.80 4.02 -1.80
C ILE A 268 12.97 2.62 -1.22
N THR A 269 11.88 1.86 -1.17
CA THR A 269 11.92 0.46 -0.76
C THR A 269 12.25 -0.41 -1.98
N PHE A 270 13.29 -1.24 -1.88
CA PHE A 270 13.64 -2.26 -2.85
C PHE A 270 13.30 -3.63 -2.27
N ARG A 271 12.62 -4.45 -3.05
CA ARG A 271 12.19 -5.79 -2.68
C ARG A 271 12.99 -6.83 -3.45
N PHE A 272 13.88 -7.52 -2.75
CA PHE A 272 14.73 -8.56 -3.35
C PHE A 272 13.96 -9.86 -3.46
N ILE A 273 13.68 -10.29 -4.69
CA ILE A 273 12.82 -11.44 -4.99
C ILE A 273 13.54 -12.75 -4.70
N ASP A 274 12.87 -13.65 -3.95
CA ASP A 274 13.31 -15.02 -3.62
C ASP A 274 14.74 -15.11 -3.08
N THR A 275 14.94 -14.49 -1.93
CA THR A 275 16.23 -14.51 -1.22
C THR A 275 16.52 -15.84 -0.53
N ALA A 276 15.55 -16.76 -0.42
CA ALA A 276 15.71 -18.08 0.21
C ALA A 276 16.80 -18.90 -0.47
N GLY A 277 16.81 -18.95 -1.81
CA GLY A 277 17.87 -19.62 -2.60
C GLY A 277 19.24 -18.93 -2.55
N ILE A 278 19.29 -17.71 -2.00
CA ILE A 278 20.53 -16.95 -1.81
C ILE A 278 21.13 -17.25 -0.44
N ARG A 279 20.29 -17.57 0.57
CA ARG A 279 20.72 -17.87 1.95
C ARG A 279 21.14 -19.32 2.17
N GLU A 280 20.55 -20.26 1.47
CA GLU A 280 20.88 -21.68 1.54
C GLU A 280 22.02 -22.03 0.57
N THR A 281 23.25 -21.84 0.98
CA THR A 281 24.45 -22.25 0.25
C THR A 281 24.89 -23.66 0.70
N ASN A 282 24.12 -24.71 0.41
CA ASN A 282 24.60 -26.07 0.43
C ASN A 282 23.80 -26.95 -0.53
N ASP A 283 24.49 -27.31 -1.57
CA ASP A 283 24.40 -28.52 -2.41
C ASP A 283 23.18 -28.91 -3.22
N THR A 284 23.54 -29.16 -4.49
CA THR A 284 22.96 -30.15 -5.41
C THR A 284 21.52 -29.92 -5.84
N ILE A 285 21.36 -29.13 -6.91
CA ILE A 285 20.49 -29.46 -8.05
C ILE A 285 20.66 -28.30 -9.07
N GLU A 286 21.62 -28.43 -9.95
CA GLU A 286 21.99 -27.42 -10.96
C GLU A 286 20.88 -27.09 -11.98
N SER A 287 20.04 -28.06 -12.32
CA SER A 287 19.00 -27.87 -13.33
C SER A 287 17.72 -27.19 -12.86
N LEU A 288 17.31 -27.38 -11.60
CA LEU A 288 16.17 -26.69 -10.98
C LEU A 288 16.51 -25.24 -10.60
N GLY A 289 17.80 -24.92 -10.43
CA GLY A 289 18.27 -23.57 -10.11
C GLY A 289 18.12 -22.58 -11.28
N ILE A 290 18.30 -23.05 -12.50
CA ILE A 290 18.25 -22.20 -13.71
C ILE A 290 16.82 -21.76 -14.01
N GLU A 291 15.85 -22.64 -13.89
CA GLU A 291 14.44 -22.34 -14.17
C GLU A 291 13.84 -21.37 -13.16
N ARG A 292 14.18 -21.53 -11.87
CA ARG A 292 13.82 -20.57 -10.81
C ARG A 292 14.49 -19.21 -11.02
N THR A 293 15.74 -19.18 -11.47
CA THR A 293 16.44 -17.92 -11.80
C THR A 293 15.71 -17.16 -12.90
N PHE A 294 15.16 -17.86 -13.90
CA PHE A 294 14.42 -17.22 -14.97
C PHE A 294 13.05 -16.67 -14.52
N GLN A 295 12.33 -17.41 -13.67
CA GLN A 295 11.09 -16.90 -13.06
C GLN A 295 11.31 -15.62 -12.24
N LYS A 296 12.47 -15.50 -11.57
CA LYS A 296 12.86 -14.26 -10.86
C LYS A 296 13.08 -13.08 -11.81
N LEU A 297 13.72 -13.35 -12.95
CA LEU A 297 13.94 -12.32 -13.96
C LEU A 297 12.62 -11.77 -14.48
N ASP A 298 11.62 -12.62 -14.70
CA ASP A 298 10.34 -12.22 -15.28
C ASP A 298 9.57 -11.26 -14.36
N GLN A 299 9.75 -11.38 -13.03
CA GLN A 299 9.07 -10.58 -12.01
C GLN A 299 9.82 -9.29 -11.63
N ALA A 300 11.10 -9.17 -12.00
CA ALA A 300 11.94 -8.04 -11.61
C ALA A 300 11.81 -6.86 -12.57
N GLU A 301 11.90 -5.64 -12.03
CA GLU A 301 12.10 -4.41 -12.78
C GLU A 301 13.60 -4.07 -12.92
N ILE A 302 14.38 -4.39 -11.88
CA ILE A 302 15.83 -4.22 -11.86
C ILE A 302 16.50 -5.59 -11.70
N VAL A 303 17.50 -5.84 -12.51
CA VAL A 303 18.28 -7.08 -12.48
C VAL A 303 19.72 -6.77 -12.09
N LEU A 304 20.17 -7.30 -10.94
CA LEU A 304 21.58 -7.27 -10.54
C LEU A 304 22.23 -8.59 -10.99
N TRP A 305 22.98 -8.55 -12.08
CA TRP A 305 23.76 -9.69 -12.53
C TRP A 305 25.12 -9.70 -11.88
N MET A 306 25.27 -10.51 -10.83
CA MET A 306 26.53 -10.67 -10.08
C MET A 306 27.50 -11.57 -10.83
N VAL A 307 28.64 -11.03 -11.20
CA VAL A 307 29.72 -11.72 -11.91
C VAL A 307 30.99 -11.68 -11.06
N ASP A 308 31.66 -12.81 -10.89
CA ASP A 308 32.98 -12.85 -10.26
C ASP A 308 34.00 -12.23 -11.20
N ALA A 309 34.60 -11.10 -10.84
CA ALA A 309 35.51 -10.35 -11.68
C ALA A 309 36.74 -11.18 -12.15
N VAL A 310 37.15 -12.21 -11.37
CA VAL A 310 38.28 -13.07 -11.72
C VAL A 310 37.93 -14.04 -12.86
N ASN A 311 36.66 -14.48 -12.95
CA ASN A 311 36.19 -15.48 -13.93
C ASN A 311 35.10 -14.91 -14.86
N ALA A 312 35.03 -13.60 -15.00
CA ALA A 312 33.91 -12.92 -15.65
C ALA A 312 33.73 -13.28 -17.13
N ALA A 313 34.81 -13.46 -17.87
CA ALA A 313 34.74 -13.70 -19.32
C ALA A 313 33.93 -14.97 -19.64
N SER A 314 34.20 -16.10 -18.97
CA SER A 314 33.49 -17.35 -19.18
C SER A 314 32.02 -17.28 -18.71
N GLN A 315 31.74 -16.55 -17.62
CA GLN A 315 30.37 -16.38 -17.09
C GLN A 315 29.51 -15.55 -18.03
N ILE A 316 30.04 -14.47 -18.56
CA ILE A 316 29.35 -13.59 -19.51
C ILE A 316 29.08 -14.34 -20.82
N GLU A 317 30.08 -15.04 -21.37
CA GLU A 317 29.94 -15.79 -22.62
C GLU A 317 28.86 -16.89 -22.53
N GLN A 318 28.78 -17.60 -21.40
CA GLN A 318 27.84 -18.70 -21.23
C GLN A 318 26.40 -18.26 -20.92
N LEU A 319 26.23 -17.14 -20.26
CA LEU A 319 24.93 -16.73 -19.70
C LEU A 319 24.29 -15.55 -20.42
N SER A 320 25.05 -14.73 -21.16
CA SER A 320 24.53 -13.54 -21.83
C SER A 320 23.39 -13.82 -22.79
N GLU A 321 23.48 -14.87 -23.61
CA GLU A 321 22.43 -15.27 -24.56
C GLU A 321 21.10 -15.65 -23.89
N LYS A 322 21.15 -16.05 -22.62
CA LYS A 322 19.96 -16.45 -21.84
C LYS A 322 19.39 -15.31 -21.00
N ILE A 323 20.25 -14.40 -20.51
CA ILE A 323 19.88 -13.33 -19.59
C ILE A 323 19.41 -12.09 -20.35
N ILE A 324 20.15 -11.66 -21.38
CA ILE A 324 19.88 -10.40 -22.09
C ILE A 324 18.46 -10.34 -22.67
N PRO A 325 17.96 -11.39 -23.39
CA PRO A 325 16.61 -11.35 -23.96
C PRO A 325 15.51 -11.23 -22.90
N ARG A 326 15.77 -11.70 -21.66
CA ARG A 326 14.81 -11.62 -20.54
C ARG A 326 14.88 -10.33 -19.76
N CYS A 327 15.90 -9.52 -20.04
CA CYS A 327 16.03 -8.16 -19.47
C CYS A 327 15.47 -7.09 -20.41
N GLU A 328 14.80 -7.46 -21.51
CA GLU A 328 14.12 -6.49 -22.36
C GLU A 328 13.05 -5.73 -21.58
N GLY A 329 13.09 -4.41 -21.60
CA GLY A 329 12.21 -3.53 -20.83
C GLY A 329 12.55 -3.41 -19.32
N LYS A 330 13.70 -3.95 -18.88
CA LYS A 330 14.17 -3.91 -17.49
C LYS A 330 15.52 -3.22 -17.40
N HIS A 331 15.87 -2.75 -16.18
CA HIS A 331 17.22 -2.23 -15.92
C HIS A 331 18.16 -3.35 -15.51
N LEU A 332 19.21 -3.57 -16.32
CA LEU A 332 20.26 -4.55 -16.06
C LEU A 332 21.50 -3.84 -15.51
N ILE A 333 21.91 -4.19 -14.29
CA ILE A 333 23.18 -3.75 -13.70
C ILE A 333 24.11 -4.96 -13.59
N VAL A 334 25.16 -4.97 -14.40
CA VAL A 334 26.22 -5.98 -14.31
C VAL A 334 27.18 -5.61 -13.21
N VAL A 335 27.19 -6.41 -12.14
CA VAL A 335 27.96 -6.14 -10.93
C VAL A 335 29.20 -7.04 -10.91
N PHE A 336 30.35 -6.51 -11.27
CA PHE A 336 31.65 -7.20 -11.16
C PHE A 336 32.11 -7.19 -9.70
N ASN A 337 31.86 -8.28 -9.00
CA ASN A 337 32.25 -8.42 -7.61
C ASN A 337 33.69 -8.96 -7.46
N LYS A 338 34.27 -8.83 -6.28
CA LYS A 338 35.67 -9.15 -5.98
C LYS A 338 36.66 -8.29 -6.77
N ALA A 339 36.29 -7.06 -7.07
CA ALA A 339 37.11 -6.10 -7.82
C ALA A 339 38.42 -5.71 -7.10
N ASP A 340 38.59 -6.11 -5.85
CA ASP A 340 39.82 -6.03 -5.08
C ASP A 340 40.88 -7.04 -5.51
N LEU A 341 40.52 -8.04 -6.33
CA LEU A 341 41.42 -9.09 -6.81
C LEU A 341 41.90 -8.85 -8.26
N ILE A 342 41.47 -7.79 -8.93
CA ILE A 342 41.84 -7.47 -10.33
C ILE A 342 42.42 -6.08 -10.44
N GLU A 343 43.30 -5.89 -11.46
CA GLU A 343 43.98 -4.63 -11.75
C GLU A 343 43.29 -3.81 -12.86
N GLY A 344 43.72 -2.57 -13.04
CA GLY A 344 43.07 -1.60 -13.93
C GLY A 344 42.89 -2.07 -15.38
N LYS A 345 43.88 -2.75 -15.97
CA LYS A 345 43.81 -3.27 -17.32
C LYS A 345 42.78 -4.36 -17.50
N GLU A 346 42.68 -5.24 -16.52
CA GLU A 346 41.66 -6.32 -16.52
C GLU A 346 40.25 -5.75 -16.45
N LYS A 347 40.05 -4.62 -15.78
CA LYS A 347 38.74 -3.91 -15.77
C LYS A 347 38.33 -3.39 -17.13
N GLU A 348 39.29 -2.83 -17.90
CA GLU A 348 39.02 -2.37 -19.28
C GLU A 348 38.63 -3.54 -20.19
N ASP A 349 39.34 -4.66 -20.07
CA ASP A 349 39.03 -5.89 -20.81
C ASP A 349 37.62 -6.39 -20.48
N LEU A 350 37.22 -6.41 -19.20
CA LEU A 350 35.86 -6.82 -18.78
C LEU A 350 34.76 -5.90 -19.30
N LEU A 351 34.99 -4.58 -19.31
CA LEU A 351 34.02 -3.65 -19.89
C LEU A 351 33.89 -3.86 -21.42
N SER A 352 34.93 -4.34 -22.07
CA SER A 352 34.87 -4.64 -23.49
C SER A 352 33.93 -5.79 -23.84
N LEU A 353 33.65 -6.70 -22.91
CA LEU A 353 32.71 -7.81 -23.07
C LEU A 353 31.24 -7.35 -23.10
N LEU A 354 30.97 -6.16 -22.58
CA LEU A 354 29.61 -5.59 -22.53
C LEU A 354 29.26 -4.74 -23.75
N LYS A 355 30.13 -4.65 -24.76
CA LYS A 355 29.93 -3.75 -25.92
C LYS A 355 28.69 -4.06 -26.75
N ASP A 356 28.29 -5.33 -26.78
CA ASP A 356 27.14 -5.82 -27.53
C ASP A 356 25.85 -5.82 -26.71
N PHE A 357 25.88 -5.35 -25.45
CA PHE A 357 24.71 -5.25 -24.59
C PHE A 357 23.91 -3.99 -24.92
N PRO A 358 22.56 -4.00 -24.70
CA PRO A 358 21.71 -2.84 -24.91
C PRO A 358 22.15 -1.66 -24.01
N LYS A 359 22.71 -0.61 -24.62
CA LYS A 359 23.31 0.52 -23.88
C LYS A 359 22.31 1.39 -23.10
N GLU A 360 21.05 1.39 -23.51
CA GLU A 360 20.01 2.22 -22.89
C GLU A 360 19.50 1.63 -21.58
N SER A 361 19.63 0.32 -21.39
CA SER A 361 19.09 -0.42 -20.25
C SER A 361 20.14 -1.20 -19.45
N THR A 362 21.43 -1.10 -19.83
CA THR A 362 22.51 -1.86 -19.19
C THR A 362 23.58 -0.92 -18.64
N GLU A 363 23.83 -1.05 -17.36
CA GLU A 363 24.91 -0.37 -16.65
C GLU A 363 25.88 -1.40 -16.03
N SER A 364 27.06 -0.98 -15.64
CA SER A 364 28.03 -1.86 -14.98
C SER A 364 28.79 -1.16 -13.85
N ILE A 365 29.15 -1.93 -12.84
CA ILE A 365 29.88 -1.44 -11.68
C ILE A 365 30.87 -2.51 -11.17
N PHE A 366 32.02 -2.05 -10.68
CA PHE A 366 33.01 -2.88 -9.98
C PHE A 366 32.89 -2.67 -8.48
N ILE A 367 32.58 -3.73 -7.74
CA ILE A 367 32.45 -3.69 -6.28
C ILE A 367 33.35 -4.73 -5.60
N SER A 368 33.60 -4.52 -4.31
CA SER A 368 33.97 -5.59 -3.40
C SER A 368 32.94 -5.67 -2.27
N ALA A 369 32.00 -6.58 -2.36
CA ALA A 369 30.97 -6.75 -1.35
C ALA A 369 31.60 -7.09 0.02
N LYS A 370 32.68 -7.88 0.04
CA LYS A 370 33.39 -8.25 1.27
C LYS A 370 34.08 -7.05 1.95
N GLN A 371 34.64 -6.13 1.16
CA GLN A 371 35.31 -4.93 1.67
C GLN A 371 34.41 -3.70 1.72
N ARG A 372 33.12 -3.82 1.32
CA ARG A 372 32.14 -2.73 1.20
C ARG A 372 32.62 -1.58 0.30
N LYS A 373 33.39 -1.92 -0.73
CA LYS A 373 33.92 -0.91 -1.67
C LYS A 373 32.92 -0.72 -2.82
N ASN A 374 32.61 0.54 -3.14
CA ASN A 374 31.65 0.98 -4.17
C ASN A 374 30.20 0.47 -3.95
N THR A 375 29.84 0.05 -2.74
CA THR A 375 28.46 -0.33 -2.41
C THR A 375 27.52 0.87 -2.40
N SER A 376 27.98 2.04 -1.96
CA SER A 376 27.21 3.29 -2.00
C SER A 376 26.95 3.79 -3.43
N GLU A 377 27.87 3.50 -4.39
CA GLU A 377 27.64 3.78 -5.80
C GLU A 377 26.58 2.85 -6.40
N LEU A 378 26.63 1.56 -6.06
CA LEU A 378 25.57 0.62 -6.46
C LEU A 378 24.21 1.04 -5.92
N GLN A 379 24.13 1.54 -4.68
CA GLN A 379 22.89 2.08 -4.13
C GLN A 379 22.36 3.28 -4.93
N LYS A 380 23.22 4.19 -5.39
CA LYS A 380 22.81 5.30 -6.26
C LYS A 380 22.28 4.79 -7.59
N MET A 381 22.98 3.81 -8.20
CA MET A 381 22.51 3.21 -9.45
C MET A 381 21.15 2.54 -9.28
N LEU A 382 20.88 1.87 -8.15
CA LEU A 382 19.55 1.31 -7.84
C LEU A 382 18.48 2.41 -7.75
N ILE A 383 18.79 3.56 -7.10
CA ILE A 383 17.87 4.70 -7.01
C ILE A 383 17.58 5.27 -8.41
N ASP A 384 18.60 5.43 -9.23
CA ASP A 384 18.48 5.97 -10.57
C ASP A 384 17.71 5.00 -11.48
N ALA A 385 18.00 3.69 -11.39
CA ALA A 385 17.31 2.63 -12.14
C ALA A 385 15.83 2.46 -11.77
N ALA A 386 15.44 2.82 -10.56
CA ALA A 386 14.04 2.78 -10.14
C ALA A 386 13.15 3.79 -10.88
N HIS A 387 13.73 4.82 -11.51
CA HIS A 387 13.04 5.87 -12.28
C HIS A 387 11.77 6.43 -11.61
N LEU A 388 11.72 6.40 -10.27
CA LEU A 388 10.56 6.89 -9.55
C LEU A 388 10.55 8.42 -9.53
N PRO A 389 9.47 9.06 -9.98
CA PRO A 389 9.34 10.50 -9.89
C PRO A 389 9.34 10.96 -8.42
N THR A 390 9.80 12.16 -8.16
CA THR A 390 9.69 12.76 -6.84
C THR A 390 8.21 13.01 -6.52
N VAL A 391 7.63 12.17 -5.66
CA VAL A 391 6.22 12.28 -5.26
C VAL A 391 6.06 13.35 -4.20
N THR A 392 5.17 14.29 -4.45
CA THR A 392 4.75 15.34 -3.52
C THR A 392 3.46 14.95 -2.78
N GLN A 393 3.10 15.70 -1.72
CA GLN A 393 1.84 15.46 -0.99
C GLN A 393 0.58 15.81 -1.80
N ASN A 394 0.72 16.48 -2.94
CA ASN A 394 -0.39 16.90 -3.78
C ASN A 394 -0.61 15.95 -4.98
N ASP A 395 0.31 15.00 -5.21
CA ASP A 395 0.19 14.07 -6.32
C ASP A 395 -0.86 13.01 -6.00
N ILE A 396 -1.77 12.79 -6.95
CA ILE A 396 -2.80 11.77 -6.85
C ILE A 396 -2.29 10.54 -7.60
N ILE A 397 -1.87 9.55 -6.85
CA ILE A 397 -1.26 8.31 -7.36
C ILE A 397 -2.06 7.12 -6.83
N VAL A 398 -2.45 6.23 -7.72
CA VAL A 398 -3.16 4.99 -7.39
C VAL A 398 -2.16 3.95 -6.87
N THR A 399 -2.44 3.37 -5.71
CA THR A 399 -1.55 2.37 -5.06
C THR A 399 -2.22 1.02 -4.85
N ASN A 400 -3.55 0.95 -5.01
CA ASN A 400 -4.35 -0.24 -4.75
C ASN A 400 -4.74 -0.92 -6.06
N VAL A 401 -4.49 -2.24 -6.15
CA VAL A 401 -4.85 -3.06 -7.33
C VAL A 401 -6.35 -2.98 -7.63
N ARG A 402 -7.21 -3.01 -6.61
CA ARG A 402 -8.67 -2.87 -6.76
C ARG A 402 -9.04 -1.58 -7.49
N HIS A 403 -8.42 -0.46 -7.10
CA HIS A 403 -8.64 0.83 -7.76
C HIS A 403 -8.17 0.80 -9.22
N TYR A 404 -7.01 0.22 -9.47
CA TYR A 404 -6.45 0.07 -10.81
C TYR A 404 -7.36 -0.77 -11.73
N GLU A 405 -7.87 -1.90 -11.23
CA GLU A 405 -8.80 -2.75 -11.99
C GLU A 405 -10.12 -2.02 -12.29
N ALA A 406 -10.66 -1.29 -11.31
CA ALA A 406 -11.88 -0.50 -11.51
C ALA A 406 -11.66 0.63 -12.53
N LEU A 407 -10.51 1.33 -12.46
CA LEU A 407 -10.17 2.37 -13.44
C LEU A 407 -9.99 1.81 -14.85
N ASN A 408 -9.39 0.65 -15.03
CA ASN A 408 -9.27 0.01 -16.35
C ASN A 408 -10.64 -0.37 -16.93
N LYS A 409 -11.53 -0.93 -16.12
CA LYS A 409 -12.91 -1.22 -16.54
C LYS A 409 -13.67 0.07 -16.91
N ALA A 410 -13.49 1.15 -16.14
CA ALA A 410 -14.04 2.45 -16.46
C ALA A 410 -13.45 3.01 -17.76
N LEU A 411 -12.15 2.79 -18.04
CA LEU A 411 -11.47 3.17 -19.27
C LEU A 411 -12.04 2.41 -20.48
N GLU A 412 -12.26 1.11 -20.36
CA GLU A 412 -12.93 0.31 -21.39
C GLU A 412 -14.34 0.83 -21.69
N ALA A 413 -15.11 1.20 -20.66
CA ALA A 413 -16.46 1.73 -20.82
C ALA A 413 -16.43 3.09 -21.54
N ILE A 414 -15.55 4.02 -21.16
CA ILE A 414 -15.47 5.32 -21.84
C ILE A 414 -14.95 5.22 -23.27
N HIS A 415 -14.07 4.27 -23.59
CA HIS A 415 -13.68 3.98 -24.98
C HIS A 415 -14.87 3.48 -25.82
N ARG A 416 -15.78 2.66 -25.24
CA ARG A 416 -17.02 2.27 -25.94
C ARG A 416 -17.92 3.48 -26.20
N VAL A 417 -18.02 4.40 -25.22
CA VAL A 417 -18.76 5.68 -25.43
C VAL A 417 -18.16 6.48 -26.57
N GLN A 418 -16.83 6.64 -26.60
CA GLN A 418 -16.15 7.38 -27.67
C GLN A 418 -16.40 6.75 -29.04
N ASN A 419 -16.22 5.42 -29.15
CA ASN A 419 -16.48 4.68 -30.38
C ASN A 419 -17.96 4.76 -30.80
N GLY A 420 -18.87 4.74 -29.83
CA GLY A 420 -20.31 4.90 -30.08
C GLY A 420 -20.69 6.29 -30.60
N LEU A 421 -20.06 7.34 -30.04
CA LEU A 421 -20.25 8.71 -30.56
C LEU A 421 -19.74 8.85 -32.01
N ASP A 422 -18.57 8.28 -32.31
CA ASP A 422 -17.96 8.30 -33.64
C ASP A 422 -18.79 7.48 -34.66
N SER A 423 -19.39 6.37 -34.21
CA SER A 423 -20.24 5.49 -35.02
C SER A 423 -21.72 5.90 -35.07
N GLN A 424 -22.06 7.00 -34.41
CA GLN A 424 -23.44 7.54 -34.35
C GLN A 424 -24.50 6.54 -33.83
N ILE A 425 -24.13 5.70 -32.85
CA ILE A 425 -25.08 4.78 -32.21
C ILE A 425 -26.12 5.55 -31.39
N SER A 426 -27.27 4.90 -31.10
CA SER A 426 -28.34 5.51 -30.32
C SER A 426 -27.89 5.85 -28.89
N GLY A 427 -28.50 6.92 -28.33
CA GLY A 427 -28.18 7.40 -26.97
C GLY A 427 -28.39 6.38 -25.86
N ASP A 428 -29.32 5.41 -26.04
CA ASP A 428 -29.60 4.35 -25.07
C ASP A 428 -28.35 3.52 -24.78
N PHE A 429 -27.60 3.11 -25.82
CA PHE A 429 -26.37 2.35 -25.66
C PHE A 429 -25.26 3.19 -25.03
N LEU A 430 -25.14 4.47 -25.42
CA LEU A 430 -24.21 5.41 -24.82
C LEU A 430 -24.50 5.62 -23.34
N SER A 431 -25.78 5.80 -22.98
CA SER A 431 -26.21 5.95 -21.58
C SER A 431 -25.84 4.71 -20.72
N GLN A 432 -25.97 3.50 -21.28
CA GLN A 432 -25.60 2.27 -20.59
C GLN A 432 -24.10 2.22 -20.32
N ASP A 433 -23.24 2.50 -21.32
CA ASP A 433 -21.79 2.49 -21.15
C ASP A 433 -21.33 3.58 -20.17
N ILE A 434 -21.96 4.76 -20.16
CA ILE A 434 -21.66 5.82 -19.19
C ILE A 434 -22.05 5.38 -17.76
N ARG A 435 -23.21 4.74 -17.58
CA ARG A 435 -23.64 4.21 -16.28
C ARG A 435 -22.69 3.13 -15.78
N GLU A 436 -22.16 2.30 -16.67
CA GLU A 436 -21.13 1.30 -16.33
C GLU A 436 -19.83 1.98 -15.87
N CYS A 437 -19.40 3.05 -16.55
CA CYS A 437 -18.26 3.85 -16.14
C CYS A 437 -18.48 4.47 -14.73
N ILE A 438 -19.66 5.07 -14.50
CA ILE A 438 -20.05 5.60 -13.17
C ILE A 438 -19.98 4.51 -12.10
N PHE A 439 -20.49 3.31 -12.40
CA PHE A 439 -20.49 2.19 -11.46
C PHE A 439 -19.06 1.85 -11.01
N PHE A 440 -18.10 1.70 -11.93
CA PHE A 440 -16.71 1.38 -11.58
C PHE A 440 -16.02 2.49 -10.80
N ILE A 441 -16.28 3.76 -11.13
CA ILE A 441 -15.74 4.90 -10.37
C ILE A 441 -16.35 4.96 -8.96
N SER A 442 -17.66 4.72 -8.83
CA SER A 442 -18.36 4.71 -7.53
C SER A 442 -17.97 3.53 -6.65
N ASP A 443 -17.60 2.37 -7.25
CA ASP A 443 -17.09 1.20 -6.51
C ASP A 443 -15.76 1.52 -5.79
N ILE A 444 -14.89 2.33 -6.37
CA ILE A 444 -13.64 2.77 -5.72
C ILE A 444 -13.93 3.52 -4.41
N ALA A 445 -14.90 4.43 -4.43
CA ALA A 445 -15.30 5.22 -3.26
C ALA A 445 -16.16 4.43 -2.25
N GLY A 446 -16.67 3.26 -2.64
CA GLY A 446 -17.51 2.40 -1.80
C GLY A 446 -19.00 2.75 -1.80
N GLU A 447 -19.48 3.53 -2.78
CA GLU A 447 -20.89 3.92 -2.86
C GLU A 447 -21.81 2.78 -3.31
N VAL A 448 -21.27 1.79 -4.04
CA VAL A 448 -22.00 0.63 -4.59
C VAL A 448 -21.48 -0.71 -4.13
N THR A 449 -20.63 -0.74 -3.11
CA THR A 449 -20.02 -1.96 -2.57
C THR A 449 -21.01 -2.80 -1.74
N ASN A 450 -20.89 -4.11 -1.85
CA ASN A 450 -21.65 -5.05 -1.02
C ASN A 450 -20.87 -5.47 0.24
N ASP A 451 -21.60 -6.07 1.22
CA ASP A 451 -21.03 -6.49 2.51
C ASP A 451 -19.88 -7.50 2.37
N MET A 452 -19.88 -8.36 1.35
CA MET A 452 -18.79 -9.33 1.12
C MET A 452 -17.50 -8.65 0.70
N VAL A 453 -17.58 -7.64 -0.15
CA VAL A 453 -16.40 -6.84 -0.57
C VAL A 453 -15.85 -6.06 0.62
N LEU A 454 -16.72 -5.42 1.41
CA LEU A 454 -16.31 -4.71 2.62
C LEU A 454 -15.63 -5.67 3.62
N GLN A 455 -16.19 -6.85 3.84
CA GLN A 455 -15.61 -7.87 4.70
C GLN A 455 -14.20 -8.27 4.23
N ASN A 456 -14.02 -8.50 2.93
CA ASN A 456 -12.73 -8.89 2.37
C ASN A 456 -11.67 -7.78 2.53
N ILE A 457 -12.05 -6.53 2.34
CA ILE A 457 -11.15 -5.38 2.51
C ILE A 457 -10.72 -5.27 3.98
N PHE A 458 -11.66 -5.26 4.92
CA PHE A 458 -11.37 -4.99 6.32
C PHE A 458 -10.75 -6.16 7.10
N GLN A 459 -10.89 -7.41 6.64
CA GLN A 459 -10.27 -8.57 7.30
C GLN A 459 -8.73 -8.53 7.35
N HIS A 460 -8.10 -7.77 6.46
CA HIS A 460 -6.65 -7.60 6.40
C HIS A 460 -6.13 -6.45 7.28
N PHE A 461 -7.02 -5.73 7.95
CA PHE A 461 -6.65 -4.63 8.85
C PHE A 461 -6.24 -5.15 10.24
N CYS A 462 -5.52 -4.31 10.98
CA CYS A 462 -5.18 -4.60 12.37
C CYS A 462 -6.42 -4.59 13.28
N ILE A 463 -6.46 -5.49 14.28
CA ILE A 463 -7.46 -5.43 15.36
C ILE A 463 -7.22 -4.16 16.18
N GLY A 464 -8.29 -3.42 16.50
CA GLY A 464 -8.22 -2.17 17.25
C GLY A 464 -8.17 -0.91 16.36
N LYS A 465 -8.26 -1.12 15.03
CA LYS A 465 -8.39 -0.04 14.06
C LYS A 465 -9.46 -0.29 13.02
#